data_2752584ced0e4e73d7b8dddf3fcf58de
#
_entry.id   2752584ced0e4e73d7b8dddf3fcf58de
#
_cell.length_a   1.000
_cell.length_b   1.000
_cell.length_c   1.000
_cell.angle_alpha   90.00
_cell.angle_beta   90.00
_cell.angle_gamma   90.00
#
_symmetry.space_group_name_H-M   'P 1'
#
loop_
_entity.id
_entity.type
_entity.pdbx_description
1 polymer ?
#
loop_
_entity_poly.entity_id
_entity_poly.type
_entity_poly.pdbx_seq_one_letter_code
_entity_poly.pdbx_strand_id
1 'polypeptide(L)'
;MSHLRAVPSGPTPPSRSGSATSVRVEAPGKVNLFLSCGARGADGYHPLTTVFQAVRLIETVTARRQAADAIGAITLTLEEPDPAVPTGEDNLAVAAARLLAAATGVTEGVDLLVRKRVPVAGGMAGGSADAAGTLLACNQLWGTGLALDHLMSLARHLGADVPFPLLGGSALGTDRGDELSPLMTRGTYHWVLALQDRGLPTPSVFRRLDELRGPGAGPEVPETLAASAGPETLAAPVPEAPVSTRDVPPASGLTPQPDARTRASAPDPVPPALTAALRAGDAHALAQVMRNDLEAAALDLRPELADVIDVAQASGALRAMVSGSGPTVAALVTDMATAQRVSRALTASGVCSGVLRVDAPVAGARVVG
;
A
#
# COMPACT_ATOMS: atom_id res chain seq x y z
N MET A 1 61.01 -20.59 -36.07
CA MET A 1 60.77 -19.31 -35.34
C MET A 1 59.33 -18.90 -35.55
N SER A 2 58.44 -19.29 -34.60
CA SER A 2 56.99 -18.98 -34.66
C SER A 2 56.70 -17.69 -33.89
N HIS A 3 56.12 -16.70 -34.58
CA HIS A 3 55.68 -15.45 -34.00
C HIS A 3 54.31 -15.66 -33.33
N LEU A 4 54.27 -15.65 -32.01
CA LEU A 4 53.01 -15.53 -31.23
C LEU A 4 52.51 -14.08 -31.35
N ARG A 5 51.36 -13.89 -32.01
CA ARG A 5 50.62 -12.65 -32.03
C ARG A 5 49.91 -12.47 -30.67
N ALA A 6 50.17 -11.32 -30.02
CA ALA A 6 49.46 -10.91 -28.82
C ALA A 6 47.96 -10.66 -29.13
N VAL A 7 47.09 -11.22 -28.30
CA VAL A 7 45.64 -10.98 -28.33
C VAL A 7 45.38 -9.60 -27.69
N PRO A 8 44.62 -8.69 -28.33
CA PRO A 8 44.32 -7.41 -27.73
C PRO A 8 43.38 -7.63 -26.52
N SER A 9 43.77 -7.05 -25.41
CA SER A 9 42.94 -6.95 -24.19
C SER A 9 41.58 -6.26 -24.52
N GLY A 10 40.48 -6.95 -24.21
CA GLY A 10 39.13 -6.43 -24.38
C GLY A 10 38.89 -5.15 -23.56
N PRO A 11 37.83 -4.40 -23.88
CA PRO A 11 37.54 -3.13 -23.23
C PRO A 11 37.35 -3.32 -21.73
N THR A 12 38.07 -2.55 -20.95
CA THR A 12 37.91 -2.42 -19.50
C THR A 12 36.44 -2.04 -19.22
N PRO A 13 35.73 -2.72 -18.30
CA PRO A 13 34.38 -2.32 -17.95
C PRO A 13 34.41 -0.88 -17.41
N PRO A 14 33.34 -0.07 -17.69
CA PRO A 14 33.32 1.31 -17.26
C PRO A 14 33.44 1.36 -15.73
N SER A 15 34.36 2.19 -15.26
CA SER A 15 34.53 2.50 -13.84
C SER A 15 33.19 2.94 -13.26
N ARG A 16 32.76 2.28 -12.17
CA ARG A 16 31.55 2.68 -11.38
C ARG A 16 31.77 4.16 -11.01
N SER A 17 31.06 5.06 -11.70
CA SER A 17 30.92 6.45 -11.29
C SER A 17 30.45 6.50 -9.84
N GLY A 18 31.08 7.32 -9.00
CA GLY A 18 31.00 7.39 -7.54
C GLY A 18 29.67 6.91 -6.97
N SER A 19 29.72 5.83 -6.20
CA SER A 19 28.52 5.29 -5.54
C SER A 19 27.90 6.36 -4.65
N ALA A 20 26.62 6.66 -4.83
CA ALA A 20 25.90 7.61 -3.99
C ALA A 20 26.06 7.22 -2.52
N THR A 21 26.38 8.21 -1.67
CA THR A 21 26.48 8.00 -0.22
C THR A 21 25.10 8.05 0.46
N SER A 22 24.12 8.62 -0.24
CA SER A 22 22.75 8.79 0.24
C SER A 22 21.77 8.83 -0.93
N VAL A 23 20.60 8.24 -0.74
CA VAL A 23 19.48 8.28 -1.70
C VAL A 23 18.22 8.66 -0.94
N ARG A 24 17.50 9.64 -1.48
CA ARG A 24 16.22 10.09 -0.93
C ARG A 24 15.08 9.73 -1.87
N VAL A 25 14.02 9.15 -1.30
CA VAL A 25 12.83 8.69 -2.03
C VAL A 25 11.59 9.30 -1.39
N GLU A 26 10.68 9.75 -2.23
CA GLU A 26 9.32 10.11 -1.87
C GLU A 26 8.36 9.00 -2.26
N ALA A 27 7.44 8.59 -1.35
CA ALA A 27 6.42 7.58 -1.58
C ALA A 27 5.05 8.07 -1.09
N PRO A 28 3.98 7.94 -1.90
CA PRO A 28 2.67 8.48 -1.57
C PRO A 28 1.87 7.57 -0.63
N GLY A 29 0.99 8.18 0.18
CA GLY A 29 -0.14 7.48 0.77
C GLY A 29 -1.26 7.22 -0.25
N LYS A 30 -2.35 6.58 0.19
CA LYS A 30 -3.48 6.20 -0.67
C LYS A 30 -4.83 6.52 -0.03
N VAL A 31 -5.84 6.60 -0.88
CA VAL A 31 -7.25 6.43 -0.52
C VAL A 31 -7.84 5.29 -1.36
N ASN A 32 -8.90 4.65 -0.85
CA ASN A 32 -9.66 3.68 -1.62
C ASN A 32 -10.86 4.40 -2.25
N LEU A 33 -11.01 4.30 -3.57
CA LEU A 33 -12.20 4.80 -4.29
C LEU A 33 -13.31 3.75 -4.28
N PHE A 34 -12.91 2.49 -4.23
CA PHE A 34 -13.78 1.34 -4.19
C PHE A 34 -13.08 0.24 -3.38
N LEU A 35 -13.81 -0.42 -2.51
CA LEU A 35 -13.34 -1.60 -1.80
C LEU A 35 -14.51 -2.55 -1.62
N SER A 36 -14.47 -3.68 -2.29
CA SER A 36 -15.36 -4.81 -2.06
C SER A 36 -14.58 -5.95 -1.44
N CYS A 37 -15.17 -6.57 -0.44
CA CYS A 37 -14.58 -7.61 0.37
C CYS A 37 -15.38 -8.89 0.22
N GLY A 38 -14.75 -9.95 -0.27
CA GLY A 38 -15.33 -11.29 -0.33
C GLY A 38 -15.44 -11.94 1.06
N ALA A 39 -15.95 -13.15 1.10
CA ALA A 39 -15.97 -13.93 2.33
C ALA A 39 -14.55 -14.38 2.71
N ARG A 40 -14.33 -14.57 4.01
CA ARG A 40 -13.03 -15.02 4.54
C ARG A 40 -12.67 -16.41 4.01
N GLY A 41 -11.50 -16.52 3.40
CA GLY A 41 -10.96 -17.79 2.90
C GLY A 41 -10.47 -18.72 4.00
N ALA A 42 -10.15 -19.96 3.62
CA ALA A 42 -9.57 -20.95 4.54
C ALA A 42 -8.16 -20.57 5.03
N ASP A 43 -7.48 -19.71 4.29
CA ASP A 43 -6.18 -19.11 4.65
C ASP A 43 -6.30 -17.98 5.68
N GLY A 44 -7.53 -17.62 6.08
CA GLY A 44 -7.82 -16.58 7.04
C GLY A 44 -7.90 -15.17 6.45
N TYR A 45 -7.69 -14.99 5.15
CA TYR A 45 -7.76 -13.71 4.45
C TYR A 45 -9.07 -13.56 3.67
N HIS A 46 -9.40 -12.32 3.35
CA HIS A 46 -10.53 -11.97 2.51
C HIS A 46 -10.02 -11.63 1.10
N PRO A 47 -10.56 -12.23 0.04
CA PRO A 47 -10.30 -11.74 -1.30
C PRO A 47 -10.92 -10.34 -1.45
N LEU A 48 -10.19 -9.45 -2.08
CA LEU A 48 -10.55 -8.05 -2.26
C LEU A 48 -10.65 -7.70 -3.74
N THR A 49 -11.56 -6.79 -4.04
CA THR A 49 -11.50 -5.97 -5.25
C THR A 49 -11.48 -4.52 -4.79
N THR A 50 -10.41 -3.81 -5.08
CA THR A 50 -10.26 -2.42 -4.64
C THR A 50 -9.74 -1.54 -5.75
N VAL A 51 -10.08 -0.25 -5.69
CA VAL A 51 -9.45 0.78 -6.53
C VAL A 51 -8.77 1.77 -5.61
N PHE A 52 -7.45 1.80 -5.70
CA PHE A 52 -6.60 2.75 -5.00
C PHE A 52 -6.39 4.02 -5.82
N GLN A 53 -6.21 5.14 -5.13
CA GLN A 53 -5.69 6.37 -5.70
C GLN A 53 -4.59 6.94 -4.80
N ALA A 54 -3.41 7.19 -5.37
CA ALA A 54 -2.27 7.80 -4.67
C ALA A 54 -2.54 9.28 -4.43
N VAL A 55 -2.39 9.72 -3.20
CA VAL A 55 -2.65 11.12 -2.78
C VAL A 55 -1.34 11.86 -2.50
N ARG A 56 -1.36 13.19 -2.65
CA ARG A 56 -0.21 14.07 -2.32
C ARG A 56 -0.05 14.23 -0.81
N LEU A 57 0.08 13.11 -0.13
CA LEU A 57 0.52 13.00 1.24
C LEU A 57 1.71 12.04 1.22
N ILE A 58 2.92 12.58 1.36
CA ILE A 58 4.15 11.93 0.89
C ILE A 58 5.03 11.59 2.08
N GLU A 59 5.35 10.32 2.25
CA GLU A 59 6.44 9.85 3.09
C GLU A 59 7.78 10.11 2.42
N THR A 60 8.79 10.39 3.20
CA THR A 60 10.14 10.54 2.67
C THR A 60 11.08 9.60 3.39
N VAL A 61 11.76 8.76 2.63
CA VAL A 61 12.78 7.83 3.12
C VAL A 61 14.13 8.26 2.57
N THR A 62 15.11 8.47 3.46
CA THR A 62 16.49 8.69 3.08
C THR A 62 17.33 7.52 3.55
N ALA A 63 17.89 6.76 2.60
CA ALA A 63 18.84 5.69 2.86
C ALA A 63 20.27 6.22 2.75
N ARG A 64 21.11 5.99 3.75
CA ARG A 64 22.51 6.38 3.78
C ARG A 64 23.41 5.17 3.97
N ARG A 65 24.54 5.12 3.25
CA ARG A 65 25.55 4.07 3.48
C ARG A 65 26.10 4.22 4.87
N GLN A 66 26.22 3.10 5.57
CA GLN A 66 26.99 3.03 6.81
C GLN A 66 28.49 2.86 6.52
N ALA A 67 29.32 2.98 7.55
CA ALA A 67 30.74 2.67 7.45
C ALA A 67 30.96 1.22 7.02
N ALA A 68 32.07 0.95 6.33
CA ALA A 68 32.34 -0.34 5.70
C ALA A 68 32.42 -1.52 6.69
N ASP A 69 32.64 -1.26 7.97
CA ASP A 69 32.69 -2.23 9.07
C ASP A 69 31.30 -2.57 9.64
N ALA A 70 30.27 -1.81 9.31
CA ALA A 70 28.89 -2.03 9.75
C ALA A 70 28.16 -3.04 8.85
N ILE A 71 28.70 -4.28 8.76
CA ILE A 71 28.17 -5.33 7.89
C ILE A 71 26.74 -5.70 8.31
N GLY A 72 25.78 -5.58 7.36
CA GLY A 72 24.38 -6.00 7.53
C GLY A 72 23.58 -5.21 8.56
N ALA A 73 24.13 -4.16 9.15
CA ALA A 73 23.43 -3.34 10.11
C ALA A 73 22.37 -2.47 9.41
N ILE A 74 21.13 -2.50 9.93
CA ILE A 74 20.05 -1.64 9.45
C ILE A 74 19.53 -0.86 10.64
N THR A 75 19.63 0.47 10.57
CA THR A 75 19.08 1.35 11.60
C THR A 75 17.98 2.20 11.02
N LEU A 76 17.01 2.59 11.85
CA LEU A 76 15.94 3.49 11.46
C LEU A 76 15.78 4.60 12.49
N THR A 77 15.70 5.82 12.01
CA THR A 77 15.41 7.02 12.79
C THR A 77 14.25 7.76 12.15
N LEU A 78 13.35 8.30 12.96
CA LEU A 78 12.32 9.22 12.51
C LEU A 78 12.83 10.64 12.56
N GLU A 79 12.54 11.47 11.55
CA GLU A 79 12.88 12.91 11.56
C GLU A 79 12.18 13.64 12.71
N GLU A 80 10.91 13.29 12.96
CA GLU A 80 10.14 13.71 14.12
C GLU A 80 9.80 12.46 14.94
N PRO A 81 10.26 12.32 16.19
CA PRO A 81 9.97 11.15 16.99
C PRO A 81 8.47 10.94 17.21
N ASP A 82 7.98 9.74 16.97
CA ASP A 82 6.60 9.33 17.23
C ASP A 82 6.61 7.98 17.97
N PRO A 83 6.15 7.92 19.24
CA PRO A 83 6.15 6.70 20.03
C PRO A 83 5.21 5.62 19.48
N ALA A 84 4.28 5.96 18.60
CA ALA A 84 3.40 5.01 17.94
C ALA A 84 4.07 4.27 16.76
N VAL A 85 5.27 4.71 16.34
CA VAL A 85 6.02 4.10 15.23
C VAL A 85 7.23 3.34 15.78
N PRO A 86 7.25 2.00 15.70
CA PRO A 86 8.42 1.22 16.09
C PRO A 86 9.60 1.57 15.18
N THR A 87 10.82 1.58 15.72
CA THR A 87 12.05 1.84 14.95
C THR A 87 12.95 0.61 14.82
N GLY A 88 12.52 -0.53 15.36
CA GLY A 88 13.21 -1.82 15.32
C GLY A 88 12.69 -2.75 14.21
N GLU A 89 12.85 -4.05 14.48
CA GLU A 89 12.50 -5.14 13.55
C GLU A 89 11.05 -5.16 13.10
N ASP A 90 10.13 -4.70 13.93
CA ASP A 90 8.70 -4.63 13.64
C ASP A 90 8.34 -3.51 12.65
N ASN A 91 9.32 -2.70 12.23
CA ASN A 91 9.09 -1.63 11.27
C ASN A 91 9.21 -2.15 9.83
N LEU A 92 8.18 -1.91 9.01
CA LEU A 92 8.15 -2.37 7.62
C LEU A 92 9.29 -1.80 6.75
N ALA A 93 9.82 -0.62 7.05
CA ALA A 93 10.98 -0.08 6.34
C ALA A 93 12.26 -0.88 6.66
N VAL A 94 12.45 -1.29 7.93
CA VAL A 94 13.55 -2.17 8.32
C VAL A 94 13.41 -3.53 7.65
N ALA A 95 12.21 -4.11 7.68
CA ALA A 95 11.91 -5.37 7.01
C ALA A 95 12.15 -5.30 5.50
N ALA A 96 11.80 -4.18 4.85
CA ALA A 96 12.01 -3.94 3.43
C ALA A 96 13.50 -3.92 3.06
N ALA A 97 14.33 -3.22 3.83
CA ALA A 97 15.78 -3.21 3.61
C ALA A 97 16.39 -4.61 3.76
N ARG A 98 15.97 -5.36 4.78
CA ARG A 98 16.42 -6.76 4.98
C ARG A 98 16.03 -7.67 3.86
N LEU A 99 14.76 -7.60 3.44
CA LEU A 99 14.24 -8.44 2.37
C LEU A 99 15.02 -8.20 1.08
N LEU A 100 15.26 -6.92 0.72
CA LEU A 100 16.05 -6.57 -0.45
C LEU A 100 17.50 -7.08 -0.34
N ALA A 101 18.14 -6.87 0.81
CA ALA A 101 19.51 -7.35 1.05
C ALA A 101 19.60 -8.87 0.90
N ALA A 102 18.68 -9.62 1.51
CA ALA A 102 18.60 -11.06 1.41
C ALA A 102 18.37 -11.54 -0.03
N ALA A 103 17.46 -10.90 -0.78
CA ALA A 103 17.14 -11.26 -2.16
C ALA A 103 18.29 -10.98 -3.14
N THR A 104 19.18 -10.03 -2.82
CA THR A 104 20.27 -9.57 -3.72
C THR A 104 21.66 -9.97 -3.25
N GLY A 105 21.79 -10.56 -2.06
CA GLY A 105 23.08 -10.92 -1.46
C GLY A 105 23.91 -9.71 -1.00
N VAL A 106 23.30 -8.54 -0.84
CA VAL A 106 23.97 -7.34 -0.32
C VAL A 106 24.25 -7.52 1.16
N THR A 107 25.50 -7.21 1.56
CA THR A 107 25.94 -7.26 2.95
C THR A 107 26.23 -5.87 3.54
N GLU A 108 26.08 -4.81 2.74
CA GLU A 108 26.31 -3.44 3.20
C GLU A 108 25.20 -3.00 4.17
N GLY A 109 25.58 -2.30 5.24
CA GLY A 109 24.65 -1.68 6.17
C GLY A 109 23.97 -0.42 5.61
N VAL A 110 22.83 -0.04 6.19
CA VAL A 110 22.09 1.17 5.82
C VAL A 110 21.49 1.87 7.03
N ASP A 111 21.61 3.20 7.06
CA ASP A 111 20.87 4.07 7.97
C ASP A 111 19.66 4.64 7.24
N LEU A 112 18.47 4.37 7.76
CA LEU A 112 17.21 4.87 7.26
C LEU A 112 16.76 6.08 8.10
N LEU A 113 16.51 7.21 7.45
CA LEU A 113 15.82 8.36 8.04
C LEU A 113 14.45 8.49 7.38
N VAL A 114 13.40 8.39 8.18
CA VAL A 114 12.02 8.46 7.70
C VAL A 114 11.34 9.73 8.21
N ARG A 115 10.75 10.48 7.29
CA ARG A 115 9.88 11.61 7.59
C ARG A 115 8.43 11.20 7.36
N LYS A 116 7.69 11.09 8.48
CA LYS A 116 6.28 10.71 8.49
C LYS A 116 5.37 11.89 8.16
N ARG A 117 4.46 11.66 7.21
CA ARG A 117 3.39 12.59 6.84
C ARG A 117 2.04 11.90 6.75
N VAL A 118 2.02 10.63 6.42
CA VAL A 118 0.79 9.82 6.37
C VAL A 118 0.46 9.39 7.81
N PRO A 119 -0.77 9.62 8.28
CA PRO A 119 -1.18 9.27 9.64
C PRO A 119 -0.98 7.79 9.96
N VAL A 120 -0.42 7.51 11.13
CA VAL A 120 -0.20 6.15 11.61
C VAL A 120 -1.53 5.47 11.89
N ALA A 121 -1.69 4.22 11.45
CA ALA A 121 -2.92 3.44 11.58
C ALA A 121 -4.19 4.16 11.08
N GLY A 122 -4.04 5.06 10.09
CA GLY A 122 -5.11 5.86 9.52
C GLY A 122 -5.84 5.24 8.32
N GLY A 123 -5.56 4.00 7.92
CA GLY A 123 -6.16 3.38 6.71
C GLY A 123 -5.59 3.92 5.39
N MET A 124 -4.46 4.65 5.44
CA MET A 124 -3.86 5.34 4.29
C MET A 124 -2.49 4.77 3.87
N ALA A 125 -2.12 3.60 4.38
CA ALA A 125 -0.91 2.85 4.04
C ALA A 125 0.42 3.58 4.30
N GLY A 126 0.56 4.33 5.41
CA GLY A 126 1.80 5.07 5.74
C GLY A 126 3.01 4.17 5.91
N GLY A 127 2.91 3.08 6.69
CA GLY A 127 3.99 2.10 6.84
C GLY A 127 4.34 1.39 5.54
N SER A 128 3.33 1.14 4.67
CA SER A 128 3.55 0.57 3.34
C SER A 128 4.29 1.54 2.42
N ALA A 129 4.02 2.85 2.52
CA ALA A 129 4.76 3.88 1.79
C ALA A 129 6.22 3.97 2.27
N ASP A 130 6.47 3.83 3.58
CA ASP A 130 7.84 3.77 4.12
C ASP A 130 8.60 2.56 3.56
N ALA A 131 7.97 1.38 3.57
CA ALA A 131 8.56 0.15 3.04
C ALA A 131 8.84 0.26 1.53
N ALA A 132 7.89 0.75 0.76
CA ALA A 132 8.03 0.98 -0.68
C ALA A 132 9.16 1.98 -0.98
N GLY A 133 9.20 3.09 -0.25
CA GLY A 133 10.27 4.08 -0.33
C GLY A 133 11.63 3.47 0.00
N THR A 134 11.69 2.61 1.01
CA THR A 134 12.91 1.92 1.42
C THR A 134 13.39 0.93 0.36
N LEU A 135 12.50 0.10 -0.21
CA LEU A 135 12.85 -0.81 -1.30
C LEU A 135 13.52 -0.04 -2.46
N LEU A 136 12.92 1.07 -2.88
CA LEU A 136 13.46 1.87 -3.98
C LEU A 136 14.76 2.58 -3.58
N ALA A 137 14.84 3.15 -2.37
CA ALA A 137 16.02 3.86 -1.90
C ALA A 137 17.23 2.92 -1.76
N CYS A 138 17.04 1.74 -1.16
CA CYS A 138 18.08 0.74 -1.01
C CYS A 138 18.48 0.11 -2.36
N ASN A 139 17.51 -0.17 -3.26
CA ASN A 139 17.81 -0.63 -4.62
C ASN A 139 18.77 0.33 -5.34
N GLN A 140 18.52 1.62 -5.24
CA GLN A 140 19.37 2.65 -5.84
C GLN A 140 20.70 2.81 -5.10
N LEU A 141 20.68 2.84 -3.76
CA LEU A 141 21.87 3.03 -2.92
C LEU A 141 22.87 1.90 -3.09
N TRP A 142 22.41 0.66 -3.02
CA TRP A 142 23.25 -0.53 -3.15
C TRP A 142 23.57 -0.88 -4.61
N GLY A 143 22.88 -0.23 -5.58
CA GLY A 143 23.08 -0.49 -7.01
C GLY A 143 22.66 -1.89 -7.42
N THR A 144 21.61 -2.44 -6.82
CA THR A 144 21.13 -3.80 -7.09
C THR A 144 20.46 -3.92 -8.46
N GLY A 145 19.97 -2.80 -9.03
CA GLY A 145 19.47 -2.73 -10.40
C GLY A 145 18.16 -3.47 -10.64
N LEU A 146 17.41 -3.79 -9.59
CA LEU A 146 16.11 -4.46 -9.74
C LEU A 146 15.12 -3.53 -10.45
N ALA A 147 14.41 -4.08 -11.44
CA ALA A 147 13.31 -3.41 -12.11
C ALA A 147 12.09 -3.27 -11.18
N LEU A 148 11.17 -2.36 -11.52
CA LEU A 148 9.97 -2.10 -10.70
C LEU A 148 9.18 -3.37 -10.41
N ASP A 149 8.99 -4.24 -11.39
CA ASP A 149 8.22 -5.50 -11.22
C ASP A 149 8.84 -6.43 -10.16
N HIS A 150 10.18 -6.49 -10.08
CA HIS A 150 10.86 -7.25 -9.04
C HIS A 150 10.69 -6.59 -7.67
N LEU A 151 10.76 -5.24 -7.59
CA LEU A 151 10.50 -4.53 -6.34
C LEU A 151 9.05 -4.72 -5.88
N MET A 152 8.09 -4.72 -6.80
CA MET A 152 6.68 -5.01 -6.49
C MET A 152 6.48 -6.45 -6.01
N SER A 153 7.20 -7.42 -6.60
CA SER A 153 7.18 -8.80 -6.12
C SER A 153 7.70 -8.92 -4.68
N LEU A 154 8.81 -8.25 -4.36
CA LEU A 154 9.33 -8.18 -2.98
C LEU A 154 8.35 -7.47 -2.04
N ALA A 155 7.73 -6.39 -2.50
CA ALA A 155 6.78 -5.60 -1.73
C ALA A 155 5.56 -6.42 -1.24
N ARG A 156 5.08 -7.38 -2.04
CA ARG A 156 3.99 -8.30 -1.67
C ARG A 156 4.29 -9.14 -0.44
N HIS A 157 5.56 -9.49 -0.20
CA HIS A 157 5.97 -10.24 0.99
C HIS A 157 5.96 -9.38 2.27
N LEU A 158 5.93 -8.06 2.14
CA LEU A 158 5.90 -7.12 3.27
C LEU A 158 4.48 -6.75 3.69
N GLY A 159 3.54 -6.81 2.76
CA GLY A 159 2.14 -6.50 3.02
C GLY A 159 1.37 -6.13 1.76
N ALA A 160 0.06 -6.36 1.77
CA ALA A 160 -0.81 -6.17 0.60
C ALA A 160 -0.83 -4.73 0.05
N ASP A 161 -0.70 -3.74 0.92
CA ASP A 161 -0.69 -2.33 0.51
C ASP A 161 0.70 -1.83 0.04
N VAL A 162 1.80 -2.59 0.26
CA VAL A 162 3.18 -2.13 -0.03
C VAL A 162 3.47 -1.97 -1.53
N PRO A 163 2.94 -2.80 -2.44
CA PRO A 163 3.15 -2.61 -3.88
C PRO A 163 2.57 -1.30 -4.41
N PHE A 164 1.44 -0.83 -3.85
CA PHE A 164 0.74 0.32 -4.42
C PHE A 164 1.53 1.65 -4.35
N PRO A 165 2.17 2.05 -3.25
CA PRO A 165 3.04 3.23 -3.24
C PRO A 165 4.21 3.18 -4.23
N LEU A 166 4.70 2.00 -4.64
CA LEU A 166 5.68 1.88 -5.72
C LEU A 166 5.08 2.26 -7.07
N LEU A 167 3.85 1.80 -7.35
CA LEU A 167 3.14 2.03 -8.60
C LEU A 167 2.58 3.45 -8.70
N GLY A 168 1.83 3.88 -7.68
CA GLY A 168 1.15 5.18 -7.64
C GLY A 168 -0.01 5.31 -8.64
N GLY A 169 -0.40 6.54 -8.92
CA GLY A 169 -1.51 6.82 -9.83
C GLY A 169 -2.85 6.35 -9.27
N SER A 170 -3.65 5.72 -10.13
CA SER A 170 -4.82 4.93 -9.72
C SER A 170 -4.64 3.50 -10.21
N ALA A 171 -5.02 2.52 -9.39
CA ALA A 171 -4.88 1.12 -9.75
C ALA A 171 -6.04 0.27 -9.20
N LEU A 172 -6.42 -0.74 -9.98
CA LEU A 172 -7.22 -1.87 -9.53
C LEU A 172 -6.31 -2.83 -8.76
N GLY A 173 -6.71 -3.20 -7.55
CA GLY A 173 -6.10 -4.26 -6.77
C GLY A 173 -7.04 -5.45 -6.66
N THR A 174 -6.53 -6.64 -6.88
CA THR A 174 -7.24 -7.93 -6.74
C THR A 174 -6.48 -8.85 -5.79
N ASP A 175 -7.01 -10.03 -5.53
CA ASP A 175 -6.55 -10.98 -4.52
C ASP A 175 -6.60 -10.37 -3.11
N ARG A 176 -5.52 -10.14 -2.44
CA ARG A 176 -5.44 -9.40 -1.17
C ARG A 176 -5.40 -7.88 -1.35
N GLY A 177 -5.56 -7.40 -2.58
CA GLY A 177 -5.38 -6.00 -2.99
C GLY A 177 -3.98 -5.69 -3.51
N ASP A 178 -3.10 -6.67 -3.58
CA ASP A 178 -1.68 -6.56 -3.93
C ASP A 178 -1.37 -6.92 -5.39
N GLU A 179 -2.30 -7.55 -6.12
CA GLU A 179 -2.22 -7.71 -7.56
C GLU A 179 -2.75 -6.47 -8.26
N LEU A 180 -1.83 -5.63 -8.72
CA LEU A 180 -2.15 -4.29 -9.19
C LEU A 180 -2.20 -4.18 -10.72
N SER A 181 -3.28 -3.56 -11.22
CA SER A 181 -3.42 -3.17 -12.62
C SER A 181 -3.64 -1.65 -12.71
N PRO A 182 -2.77 -0.88 -13.39
CA PRO A 182 -2.93 0.56 -13.51
C PRO A 182 -4.26 0.94 -14.18
N LEU A 183 -4.90 1.98 -13.67
CA LEU A 183 -6.12 2.55 -14.24
C LEU A 183 -5.84 3.93 -14.83
N MET A 184 -6.34 4.16 -16.05
CA MET A 184 -6.26 5.46 -16.66
C MET A 184 -7.13 6.46 -15.89
N THR A 185 -6.49 7.52 -15.40
CA THR A 185 -7.14 8.61 -14.67
C THR A 185 -6.78 9.94 -15.31
N ARG A 186 -7.77 10.79 -15.54
CA ARG A 186 -7.59 12.16 -16.02
C ARG A 186 -7.97 13.18 -14.97
N GLY A 187 -7.39 14.37 -15.08
CA GLY A 187 -7.69 15.49 -14.19
C GLY A 187 -7.05 15.35 -12.81
N THR A 188 -7.44 16.26 -11.94
CA THR A 188 -7.03 16.30 -10.53
C THR A 188 -8.28 16.16 -9.68
N TYR A 189 -8.19 15.28 -8.67
CA TYR A 189 -9.21 15.09 -7.65
C TYR A 189 -8.73 15.76 -6.37
N HIS A 190 -9.63 16.47 -5.70
CA HIS A 190 -9.35 17.17 -4.45
C HIS A 190 -9.98 16.42 -3.29
N TRP A 191 -9.17 16.17 -2.27
CA TRP A 191 -9.58 15.43 -1.09
C TRP A 191 -9.40 16.25 0.17
N VAL A 192 -10.35 16.12 1.09
CA VAL A 192 -10.22 16.53 2.48
C VAL A 192 -10.17 15.28 3.33
N LEU A 193 -9.09 15.12 4.10
CA LEU A 193 -8.86 13.97 4.95
C LEU A 193 -9.08 14.41 6.41
N ALA A 194 -10.08 13.84 7.06
CA ALA A 194 -10.34 14.06 8.47
C ALA A 194 -9.69 12.96 9.30
N LEU A 195 -8.75 13.34 10.15
CA LEU A 195 -7.90 12.45 10.94
C LEU A 195 -8.51 12.21 12.33
N GLN A 196 -8.17 11.08 12.94
CA GLN A 196 -8.58 10.70 14.28
C GLN A 196 -7.34 10.43 15.16
N ASP A 197 -7.42 10.74 16.45
CA ASP A 197 -6.30 10.56 17.40
C ASP A 197 -5.97 9.11 17.66
N ARG A 198 -6.97 8.24 17.64
CA ARG A 198 -6.80 6.81 17.89
C ARG A 198 -6.98 6.01 16.62
N GLY A 199 -5.97 5.18 16.27
CA GLY A 199 -6.04 4.26 15.16
C GLY A 199 -7.16 3.24 15.30
N LEU A 200 -7.49 2.58 14.20
CA LEU A 200 -8.43 1.46 14.16
C LEU A 200 -7.69 0.25 13.56
N PRO A 201 -7.41 -0.80 14.36
CA PRO A 201 -6.67 -1.96 13.87
C PRO A 201 -7.43 -2.67 12.76
N THR A 202 -6.81 -2.81 11.60
CA THR A 202 -7.39 -3.45 10.41
C THR A 202 -7.98 -4.84 10.69
N PRO A 203 -7.31 -5.75 11.45
CA PRO A 203 -7.88 -7.07 11.77
C PRO A 203 -9.20 -6.98 12.56
N SER A 204 -9.36 -5.96 13.40
CA SER A 204 -10.60 -5.75 14.16
C SER A 204 -11.76 -5.35 13.26
N VAL A 205 -11.49 -4.56 12.22
CA VAL A 205 -12.52 -4.12 11.26
C VAL A 205 -12.98 -5.30 10.40
N PHE A 206 -12.07 -6.13 9.90
CA PHE A 206 -12.43 -7.33 9.14
C PHE A 206 -13.22 -8.32 9.99
N ARG A 207 -12.79 -8.58 11.23
CA ARG A 207 -13.56 -9.42 12.15
C ARG A 207 -14.97 -8.87 12.38
N ARG A 208 -15.10 -7.55 12.58
CA ARG A 208 -16.41 -6.93 12.75
C ARG A 208 -17.27 -7.03 11.50
N LEU A 209 -16.67 -6.91 10.32
CA LEU A 209 -17.36 -7.15 9.06
C LEU A 209 -17.94 -8.58 8.99
N ASP A 210 -17.15 -9.60 9.38
CA ASP A 210 -17.59 -10.99 9.42
C ASP A 210 -18.77 -11.17 10.39
N GLU A 211 -18.70 -10.58 11.59
CA GLU A 211 -19.79 -10.61 12.58
C GLU A 211 -21.07 -9.96 12.05
N LEU A 212 -20.96 -8.81 11.37
CA LEU A 212 -22.11 -8.11 10.78
C LEU A 212 -22.75 -8.87 9.61
N ARG A 213 -21.97 -9.65 8.87
CA ARG A 213 -22.45 -10.49 7.78
C ARG A 213 -23.17 -11.76 8.27
N GLY A 214 -22.92 -12.16 9.53
CA GLY A 214 -23.54 -13.31 10.18
C GLY A 214 -22.93 -14.68 9.82
N PRO A 215 -23.32 -15.75 10.54
CA PRO A 215 -22.86 -17.09 10.28
C PRO A 215 -23.30 -17.59 8.90
N GLY A 216 -22.36 -18.02 8.07
CA GLY A 216 -22.58 -18.50 6.70
C GLY A 216 -21.92 -17.65 5.62
N ALA A 217 -21.30 -16.54 5.95
CA ALA A 217 -20.55 -15.71 5.02
C ALA A 217 -19.09 -16.20 4.76
N GLY A 218 -18.66 -17.28 5.42
CA GLY A 218 -17.32 -17.88 5.24
C GLY A 218 -17.24 -19.31 5.73
N PRO A 219 -16.14 -20.05 5.44
CA PRO A 219 -15.94 -21.38 5.96
C PRO A 219 -15.83 -21.39 7.48
N GLU A 220 -16.46 -22.35 8.16
CA GLU A 220 -16.28 -22.60 9.60
C GLU A 220 -14.80 -22.91 9.87
N VAL A 221 -14.10 -21.99 10.54
CA VAL A 221 -12.74 -22.26 11.05
C VAL A 221 -12.90 -22.85 12.46
N PRO A 222 -12.36 -24.04 12.76
CA PRO A 222 -12.38 -24.59 14.11
C PRO A 222 -11.72 -23.61 15.09
N GLU A 223 -12.36 -23.36 16.22
CA GLU A 223 -11.98 -22.38 17.26
C GLU A 223 -10.56 -22.63 17.85
N THR A 224 -9.99 -23.82 17.63
CA THR A 224 -8.65 -24.22 18.10
C THR A 224 -7.48 -23.51 17.42
N LEU A 225 -7.70 -22.82 16.25
CA LEU A 225 -6.64 -22.09 15.55
C LEU A 225 -6.64 -20.57 15.84
N ALA A 226 -7.71 -20.04 16.44
CA ALA A 226 -7.83 -18.63 16.73
C ALA A 226 -6.97 -18.14 17.91
N ALA A 227 -6.50 -19.03 18.75
CA ALA A 227 -5.73 -18.70 19.97
C ALA A 227 -4.22 -18.52 19.75
N SER A 228 -3.70 -18.73 18.53
CA SER A 228 -2.25 -18.66 18.23
C SER A 228 -1.83 -17.50 17.33
N ALA A 229 -2.73 -16.57 16.99
CA ALA A 229 -2.37 -15.35 16.30
C ALA A 229 -1.85 -14.31 17.30
N GLY A 230 -0.62 -14.50 17.74
CA GLY A 230 0.22 -13.44 18.28
C GLY A 230 0.60 -12.45 17.16
N PRO A 231 1.26 -11.32 17.48
CA PRO A 231 1.67 -10.35 16.46
C PRO A 231 2.44 -11.07 15.36
N GLU A 232 2.07 -10.79 14.10
CA GLU A 232 2.61 -11.45 12.91
C GLU A 232 4.14 -11.54 12.98
N THR A 233 4.64 -12.71 13.35
CA THR A 233 6.06 -13.02 13.22
C THR A 233 6.31 -13.30 11.75
N LEU A 234 7.14 -12.48 11.11
CA LEU A 234 7.64 -12.66 9.76
C LEU A 234 8.08 -14.11 9.57
N ALA A 235 7.31 -14.90 8.81
CA ALA A 235 7.72 -16.24 8.42
C ALA A 235 8.99 -16.12 7.56
N ALA A 236 10.06 -16.79 8.00
CA ALA A 236 11.31 -16.86 7.24
C ALA A 236 11.03 -17.46 5.84
N PRO A 237 11.70 -16.98 4.78
CA PRO A 237 11.52 -17.51 3.44
C PRO A 237 11.94 -18.98 3.39
N VAL A 238 11.05 -19.86 2.97
CA VAL A 238 11.36 -21.26 2.65
C VAL A 238 12.20 -21.25 1.36
N PRO A 239 13.37 -21.88 1.31
CA PRO A 239 14.15 -21.94 0.09
C PRO A 239 13.43 -22.77 -0.98
N GLU A 240 13.10 -22.14 -2.11
CA GLU A 240 12.57 -22.85 -3.28
C GLU A 240 13.61 -23.81 -3.86
N ALA A 241 13.22 -25.07 -4.02
CA ALA A 241 13.96 -26.05 -4.79
C ALA A 241 13.97 -25.67 -6.28
N PRO A 242 15.04 -26.00 -7.05
CA PRO A 242 15.16 -25.60 -8.45
C PRO A 242 14.05 -26.24 -9.29
N VAL A 243 13.28 -25.40 -10.00
CA VAL A 243 12.22 -25.82 -10.93
C VAL A 243 12.84 -26.52 -12.13
N SER A 244 12.58 -27.81 -12.26
CA SER A 244 12.93 -28.59 -13.45
C SER A 244 11.96 -28.26 -14.58
N THR A 245 12.50 -27.74 -15.69
CA THR A 245 11.74 -27.51 -16.93
C THR A 245 11.54 -28.82 -17.70
N ARG A 246 10.51 -29.59 -17.36
CA ARG A 246 9.97 -30.63 -18.25
C ARG A 246 8.49 -30.88 -17.94
N ASP A 247 7.72 -30.90 -19.03
CA ASP A 247 6.34 -31.38 -19.15
C ASP A 247 5.22 -30.38 -18.79
N VAL A 248 4.91 -29.52 -19.78
CA VAL A 248 3.60 -28.87 -19.89
C VAL A 248 2.75 -29.67 -20.85
N PRO A 249 1.64 -30.30 -20.43
CA PRO A 249 0.67 -30.87 -21.35
C PRO A 249 -0.19 -29.79 -22.00
N PRO A 250 -0.71 -29.97 -23.23
CA PRO A 250 -1.49 -28.96 -23.93
C PRO A 250 -2.85 -28.75 -23.27
N ALA A 251 -3.21 -27.45 -23.12
CA ALA A 251 -4.49 -26.99 -22.59
C ALA A 251 -5.65 -27.46 -23.52
N SER A 252 -6.43 -28.41 -23.08
CA SER A 252 -7.77 -28.65 -23.59
C SER A 252 -8.75 -27.77 -22.83
N GLY A 253 -9.39 -26.85 -23.58
CA GLY A 253 -10.32 -25.88 -23.02
C GLY A 253 -11.58 -26.51 -22.45
N LEU A 254 -11.82 -26.17 -21.20
CA LEU A 254 -13.10 -25.98 -20.52
C LEU A 254 -12.76 -25.25 -19.22
N THR A 255 -12.90 -23.94 -19.22
CA THR A 255 -12.91 -23.16 -17.95
C THR A 255 -14.13 -23.64 -17.16
N PRO A 256 -13.96 -24.23 -15.95
CA PRO A 256 -15.10 -24.53 -15.09
C PRO A 256 -15.80 -23.20 -14.77
N GLN A 257 -17.08 -23.10 -15.04
CA GLN A 257 -17.87 -21.98 -14.50
C GLN A 257 -17.85 -22.11 -12.98
N PRO A 258 -17.50 -21.04 -12.25
CA PRO A 258 -17.50 -21.08 -10.79
C PRO A 258 -18.91 -21.40 -10.27
N ASP A 259 -18.99 -22.36 -9.37
CA ASP A 259 -20.21 -22.80 -8.69
C ASP A 259 -20.92 -21.58 -8.05
N ALA A 260 -22.26 -21.61 -7.94
CA ALA A 260 -23.04 -20.53 -7.37
C ALA A 260 -22.61 -20.16 -5.93
N ARG A 261 -22.11 -21.15 -5.17
CA ARG A 261 -21.53 -20.94 -3.83
C ARG A 261 -20.20 -20.18 -3.88
N THR A 262 -19.36 -20.41 -4.88
CA THR A 262 -18.10 -19.67 -5.10
C THR A 262 -18.38 -18.22 -5.50
N ARG A 263 -19.48 -17.95 -6.24
CA ARG A 263 -19.89 -16.59 -6.59
C ARG A 263 -20.38 -15.79 -5.39
N ALA A 264 -21.05 -16.42 -4.41
CA ALA A 264 -21.53 -15.75 -3.20
C ALA A 264 -20.39 -15.34 -2.23
N SER A 265 -19.18 -15.89 -2.42
CA SER A 265 -17.99 -15.62 -1.59
C SER A 265 -16.99 -14.66 -2.23
N ALA A 266 -17.11 -14.36 -3.51
CA ALA A 266 -16.20 -13.46 -4.23
C ALA A 266 -16.55 -11.98 -3.97
N PRO A 267 -15.56 -11.07 -3.98
CA PRO A 267 -15.83 -9.64 -3.92
C PRO A 267 -16.52 -9.16 -5.21
N ASP A 268 -17.33 -8.10 -5.09
CA ASP A 268 -17.95 -7.48 -6.26
C ASP A 268 -16.90 -6.92 -7.21
N PRO A 269 -17.10 -7.02 -8.53
CA PRO A 269 -16.21 -6.39 -9.50
C PRO A 269 -16.35 -4.88 -9.46
N VAL A 270 -15.30 -4.17 -9.90
CA VAL A 270 -15.35 -2.71 -10.02
C VAL A 270 -16.44 -2.30 -11.02
N PRO A 271 -17.36 -1.41 -10.64
CA PRO A 271 -18.37 -0.92 -11.56
C PRO A 271 -17.74 -0.25 -12.80
N PRO A 272 -18.19 -0.56 -14.03
CA PRO A 272 -17.70 0.11 -15.24
C PRO A 272 -17.83 1.63 -15.20
N ALA A 273 -18.84 2.14 -14.49
CA ALA A 273 -19.05 3.57 -14.30
C ALA A 273 -17.90 4.23 -13.51
N LEU A 274 -17.22 3.52 -12.57
CA LEU A 274 -16.08 4.05 -11.85
C LEU A 274 -14.89 4.28 -12.80
N THR A 275 -14.56 3.30 -13.63
CA THR A 275 -13.46 3.42 -14.60
C THR A 275 -13.78 4.47 -15.67
N ALA A 276 -15.04 4.65 -16.04
CA ALA A 276 -15.48 5.69 -16.95
C ALA A 276 -15.32 7.07 -16.31
N ALA A 277 -15.72 7.26 -15.04
CA ALA A 277 -15.55 8.51 -14.29
C ALA A 277 -14.08 8.90 -14.16
N LEU A 278 -13.19 7.94 -13.85
CA LEU A 278 -11.72 8.18 -13.79
C LEU A 278 -11.16 8.62 -15.14
N ARG A 279 -11.56 7.97 -16.24
CA ARG A 279 -11.11 8.35 -17.60
C ARG A 279 -11.64 9.70 -18.03
N ALA A 280 -12.83 10.08 -17.58
CA ALA A 280 -13.42 11.38 -17.88
C ALA A 280 -12.86 12.52 -17.01
N GLY A 281 -12.30 12.19 -15.83
CA GLY A 281 -11.92 13.18 -14.82
C GLY A 281 -13.14 13.77 -14.11
N ASP A 282 -14.24 13.00 -14.03
CA ASP A 282 -15.52 13.46 -13.49
C ASP A 282 -15.65 13.06 -12.02
N ALA A 283 -15.42 14.03 -11.12
CA ALA A 283 -15.51 13.83 -9.69
C ALA A 283 -16.95 13.57 -9.21
N HIS A 284 -17.96 14.16 -9.90
CA HIS A 284 -19.37 13.93 -9.55
C HIS A 284 -19.78 12.48 -9.87
N ALA A 285 -19.46 12.01 -11.07
CA ALA A 285 -19.73 10.64 -11.46
C ALA A 285 -18.96 9.64 -10.56
N LEU A 286 -17.70 9.95 -10.19
CA LEU A 286 -16.92 9.13 -9.29
C LEU A 286 -17.60 9.02 -7.91
N ALA A 287 -18.06 10.14 -7.33
CA ALA A 287 -18.71 10.18 -6.02
C ALA A 287 -19.92 9.25 -5.92
N GLN A 288 -20.67 9.06 -7.02
CA GLN A 288 -21.87 8.21 -7.05
C GLN A 288 -21.57 6.70 -6.97
N VAL A 289 -20.35 6.30 -7.31
CA VAL A 289 -19.93 4.89 -7.42
C VAL A 289 -18.85 4.50 -6.41
N MET A 290 -18.38 5.45 -5.60
CA MET A 290 -17.46 5.18 -4.50
C MET A 290 -18.14 4.31 -3.43
N ARG A 291 -17.41 3.28 -2.97
CA ARG A 291 -17.91 2.31 -2.00
C ARG A 291 -16.76 1.74 -1.16
N ASN A 292 -17.04 1.46 0.11
CA ASN A 292 -16.15 0.75 0.99
C ASN A 292 -16.93 -0.23 1.86
N ASP A 293 -16.79 -1.53 1.63
CA ASP A 293 -17.46 -2.58 2.40
C ASP A 293 -17.06 -2.61 3.88
N LEU A 294 -15.87 -2.09 4.21
CA LEU A 294 -15.40 -1.99 5.59
C LEU A 294 -16.03 -0.83 6.36
N GLU A 295 -16.71 0.12 5.68
CA GLU A 295 -17.26 1.32 6.31
C GLU A 295 -18.26 0.99 7.41
N ALA A 296 -19.20 0.08 7.16
CA ALA A 296 -20.19 -0.30 8.16
C ALA A 296 -19.54 -0.88 9.44
N ALA A 297 -18.51 -1.70 9.29
CA ALA A 297 -17.77 -2.26 10.40
C ALA A 297 -16.95 -1.19 11.16
N ALA A 298 -16.35 -0.27 10.42
CA ALA A 298 -15.62 0.85 11.02
C ALA A 298 -16.53 1.78 11.81
N LEU A 299 -17.71 2.10 11.27
CA LEU A 299 -18.74 2.92 11.95
C LEU A 299 -19.33 2.23 13.18
N ASP A 300 -19.49 0.92 13.15
CA ASP A 300 -19.97 0.17 14.32
C ASP A 300 -18.93 0.16 15.45
N LEU A 301 -17.63 0.02 15.12
CA LEU A 301 -16.53 0.10 16.08
C LEU A 301 -16.23 1.53 16.55
N ARG A 302 -16.51 2.52 15.72
CA ARG A 302 -16.21 3.94 15.93
C ARG A 302 -17.39 4.80 15.42
N PRO A 303 -18.55 4.84 16.17
CA PRO A 303 -19.74 5.54 15.72
C PRO A 303 -19.55 7.04 15.46
N GLU A 304 -18.59 7.68 16.14
CA GLU A 304 -18.24 9.08 15.94
C GLU A 304 -17.74 9.42 14.52
N LEU A 305 -17.33 8.42 13.74
CA LEU A 305 -16.96 8.62 12.33
C LEU A 305 -18.16 9.01 11.46
N ALA A 306 -19.39 8.67 11.87
CA ALA A 306 -20.61 9.08 11.19
C ALA A 306 -20.76 10.61 11.22
N ASP A 307 -20.51 11.24 12.37
CA ASP A 307 -20.58 12.70 12.51
C ASP A 307 -19.57 13.40 11.59
N VAL A 308 -18.37 12.80 11.39
CA VAL A 308 -17.35 13.32 10.47
C VAL A 308 -17.85 13.29 9.03
N ILE A 309 -18.47 12.17 8.62
CA ILE A 309 -19.05 12.00 7.29
C ILE A 309 -20.16 13.02 7.07
N ASP A 310 -21.05 13.17 8.02
CA ASP A 310 -22.21 14.07 7.94
C ASP A 310 -21.77 15.54 7.84
N VAL A 311 -20.83 15.99 8.67
CA VAL A 311 -20.26 17.34 8.60
C VAL A 311 -19.58 17.59 7.26
N ALA A 312 -18.80 16.64 6.76
CA ALA A 312 -18.13 16.78 5.46
C ALA A 312 -19.13 16.92 4.32
N GLN A 313 -20.18 16.09 4.27
CA GLN A 313 -21.21 16.12 3.23
C GLN A 313 -22.07 17.37 3.34
N ALA A 314 -22.53 17.74 4.53
CA ALA A 314 -23.31 18.95 4.76
C ALA A 314 -22.58 20.24 4.38
N SER A 315 -21.23 20.22 4.44
CA SER A 315 -20.40 21.37 4.05
C SER A 315 -19.97 21.38 2.57
N GLY A 316 -20.42 20.41 1.77
CA GLY A 316 -20.30 20.42 0.32
C GLY A 316 -19.33 19.38 -0.26
N ALA A 317 -18.94 18.35 0.48
CA ALA A 317 -18.27 17.20 -0.10
C ALA A 317 -19.24 16.44 -1.04
N LEU A 318 -18.73 15.98 -2.18
CA LEU A 318 -19.50 15.15 -3.12
C LEU A 318 -19.80 13.77 -2.52
N ARG A 319 -18.81 13.23 -1.81
CA ARG A 319 -18.88 11.98 -1.07
C ARG A 319 -17.84 12.03 0.05
N ALA A 320 -18.23 11.62 1.24
CA ALA A 320 -17.29 11.32 2.33
C ALA A 320 -17.48 9.87 2.75
N MET A 321 -16.38 9.18 3.02
CA MET A 321 -16.40 7.79 3.47
C MET A 321 -15.12 7.44 4.22
N VAL A 322 -15.15 6.35 4.98
CA VAL A 322 -13.97 5.81 5.66
C VAL A 322 -12.96 5.33 4.62
N SER A 323 -11.68 5.68 4.77
CA SER A 323 -10.59 5.25 3.90
C SER A 323 -10.05 3.88 4.33
N GLY A 324 -10.25 2.84 3.51
CA GLY A 324 -9.85 1.48 3.85
C GLY A 324 -10.51 1.00 5.14
N SER A 325 -9.73 0.48 6.08
CA SER A 325 -10.23 0.12 7.43
C SER A 325 -10.45 1.33 8.36
N GLY A 326 -10.07 2.52 7.92
CA GLY A 326 -10.17 3.73 8.72
C GLY A 326 -9.05 3.90 9.78
N PRO A 327 -9.23 4.80 10.73
CA PRO A 327 -10.39 5.66 10.99
C PRO A 327 -10.41 6.99 10.20
N THR A 328 -9.47 7.23 9.30
CA THR A 328 -9.50 8.46 8.48
C THR A 328 -10.74 8.47 7.59
N VAL A 329 -11.46 9.57 7.59
CA VAL A 329 -12.55 9.83 6.63
C VAL A 329 -11.98 10.65 5.47
N ALA A 330 -12.16 10.15 4.25
CA ALA A 330 -11.76 10.83 3.01
C ALA A 330 -12.99 11.44 2.34
N ALA A 331 -12.98 12.75 2.14
CA ALA A 331 -14.05 13.49 1.51
C ALA A 331 -13.60 14.01 0.13
N LEU A 332 -14.24 13.52 -0.94
CA LEU A 332 -14.05 14.01 -2.31
C LEU A 332 -14.80 15.33 -2.48
N VAL A 333 -14.13 16.32 -3.05
CA VAL A 333 -14.69 17.65 -3.29
C VAL A 333 -14.45 18.09 -4.73
N THR A 334 -15.23 19.07 -5.20
CA THR A 334 -15.16 19.57 -6.59
C THR A 334 -13.88 20.36 -6.89
N ASP A 335 -13.44 21.17 -5.92
CA ASP A 335 -12.37 22.14 -6.12
C ASP A 335 -11.74 22.58 -4.78
N MET A 336 -10.68 23.37 -4.85
CA MET A 336 -9.96 23.87 -3.68
C MET A 336 -10.78 24.81 -2.79
N ALA A 337 -11.75 25.56 -3.36
CA ALA A 337 -12.62 26.43 -2.56
C ALA A 337 -13.57 25.59 -1.69
N THR A 338 -14.14 24.54 -2.27
CA THR A 338 -14.95 23.54 -1.54
C THR A 338 -14.11 22.78 -0.52
N ALA A 339 -12.88 22.37 -0.88
CA ALA A 339 -11.94 21.74 0.06
C ALA A 339 -11.70 22.64 1.29
N GLN A 340 -11.52 23.94 1.07
CA GLN A 340 -11.31 24.89 2.15
C GLN A 340 -12.56 25.06 3.04
N ARG A 341 -13.76 25.08 2.45
CA ARG A 341 -15.03 25.18 3.18
C ARG A 341 -15.26 23.93 4.06
N VAL A 342 -15.12 22.72 3.47
CA VAL A 342 -15.24 21.45 4.18
C VAL A 342 -14.21 21.34 5.30
N SER A 343 -12.96 21.70 5.02
CA SER A 343 -11.87 21.70 6.02
C SER A 343 -12.18 22.60 7.23
N ARG A 344 -12.71 23.82 6.97
CA ARG A 344 -13.11 24.74 8.06
C ARG A 344 -14.25 24.17 8.88
N ALA A 345 -15.28 23.59 8.23
CA ALA A 345 -16.42 23.01 8.92
C ALA A 345 -16.00 21.86 9.84
N LEU A 346 -15.18 20.92 9.33
CA LEU A 346 -14.64 19.82 10.12
C LEU A 346 -13.78 20.31 11.30
N THR A 347 -12.94 21.32 11.09
CA THR A 347 -12.14 21.88 12.19
C THR A 347 -13.02 22.58 13.23
N ALA A 348 -14.04 23.33 12.80
CA ALA A 348 -14.91 24.08 13.70
C ALA A 348 -15.86 23.17 14.50
N SER A 349 -16.25 22.02 13.95
CA SER A 349 -17.14 21.05 14.63
C SER A 349 -16.42 20.25 15.73
N GLY A 350 -15.08 20.12 15.65
CA GLY A 350 -14.31 19.33 16.61
C GLY A 350 -14.50 17.81 16.49
N VAL A 351 -15.15 17.31 15.42
CA VAL A 351 -15.43 15.86 15.22
C VAL A 351 -14.20 15.06 14.77
N CYS A 352 -13.09 15.70 14.51
CA CYS A 352 -11.82 15.09 14.12
C CYS A 352 -10.62 15.80 14.74
N SER A 353 -9.50 15.11 14.90
CA SER A 353 -8.28 15.63 15.52
C SER A 353 -7.44 16.50 14.58
N GLY A 354 -7.61 16.31 13.28
CA GLY A 354 -6.87 17.06 12.28
C GLY A 354 -7.52 16.98 10.90
N VAL A 355 -7.21 17.96 10.06
CA VAL A 355 -7.75 18.02 8.69
C VAL A 355 -6.61 18.34 7.72
N LEU A 356 -6.47 17.47 6.69
CA LEU A 356 -5.52 17.68 5.61
C LEU A 356 -6.27 17.87 4.29
N ARG A 357 -5.70 18.67 3.39
CA ARG A 357 -6.17 18.83 2.01
C ARG A 357 -5.11 18.31 1.08
N VAL A 358 -5.46 17.41 0.21
CA VAL A 358 -4.51 16.75 -0.70
C VAL A 358 -5.11 16.61 -2.09
N ASP A 359 -4.23 16.57 -3.08
CA ASP A 359 -4.59 16.30 -4.48
C ASP A 359 -4.25 14.86 -4.86
N ALA A 360 -4.93 14.35 -5.87
CA ALA A 360 -4.74 13.03 -6.45
C ALA A 360 -5.12 13.03 -7.94
N PRO A 361 -4.65 12.05 -8.74
CA PRO A 361 -3.61 11.10 -8.39
C PRO A 361 -2.21 11.71 -8.44
N VAL A 362 -1.25 11.07 -7.75
CA VAL A 362 0.18 11.40 -7.86
C VAL A 362 0.98 10.18 -8.30
N ALA A 363 2.18 10.40 -8.82
CA ALA A 363 3.09 9.32 -9.20
C ALA A 363 3.49 8.46 -7.99
N GLY A 364 3.91 7.23 -8.26
CA GLY A 364 4.46 6.32 -7.27
C GLY A 364 5.82 6.77 -6.74
N ALA A 365 6.43 5.90 -5.94
CA ALA A 365 7.71 6.15 -5.31
C ALA A 365 8.78 6.58 -6.33
N ARG A 366 9.52 7.63 -6.00
CA ARG A 366 10.52 8.21 -6.89
C ARG A 366 11.72 8.71 -6.11
N VAL A 367 12.88 8.59 -6.72
CA VAL A 367 14.12 9.20 -6.20
C VAL A 367 14.04 10.72 -6.37
N VAL A 368 14.40 11.45 -5.32
CA VAL A 368 14.41 12.92 -5.29
C VAL A 368 15.73 13.39 -4.70
N GLY A 369 16.62 13.94 -5.52
CA GLY A 369 17.86 14.56 -5.11
C GLY A 369 18.93 13.59 -4.68
#